data_6ed25964b7c8a8586fe9e656cd4b642b
#
_entry.id   6ed25964b7c8a8586fe9e656cd4b642b
#
_cell.length_a   1.000
_cell.length_b   1.000
_cell.length_c   1.000
_cell.angle_alpha   90.00
_cell.angle_beta   90.00
_cell.angle_gamma   90.00
#
_symmetry.space_group_name_H-M   'P 1'
#
loop_
_entity.id
_entity.type
_entity.pdbx_description
1 polymer ?
#
loop_
_entity_poly.entity_id
_entity_poly.type
_entity_poly.pdbx_seq_one_letter_code
_entity_poly.pdbx_strand_id
1 'polypeptide(L)'
;MLPLMTHRDSPDPRRRQLLRVGLASTALVLPGLGPGLRAGHAGNGVDAFDLDWHDARRDRPVPVRVYLPARTHEPLPLVLFSHGIGGSRHGYRYLGEHFAAEGFASLHIQHVGSDRSLWAAGSPLSLVARLQTAAQASEAIARVHDLRFALDAVLAGPLGARLDPQRVVAAGHSYGANTALLAAGARVVREGRVLDLREPRLRAVILLSAPPFYGEPALPPILGGVDIPSLHVTTTDDVIRIPGYHSAVDDRVAVYQAIGGPRKLLAVFEGGSHAIFTDRASPGGPWLNARIKTATRELATAFLHGTLAGDDAALRAWPQRHAERIARLEAVGVPGLVVLPG
;
A
#
# COMPACT_ATOMS: atom_id res chain seq x y z
N MET A 1 -2.15 54.22 -60.99
CA MET A 1 -1.66 55.60 -60.89
C MET A 1 -0.68 55.64 -59.76
N LEU A 2 0.59 55.63 -60.09
CA LEU A 2 1.76 56.02 -59.30
C LEU A 2 1.67 57.56 -59.04
N PRO A 3 2.45 58.23 -58.21
CA PRO A 3 3.85 57.96 -57.83
C PRO A 3 4.18 58.26 -56.33
N LEU A 4 5.27 57.77 -55.80
CA LEU A 4 6.68 58.21 -55.78
C LEU A 4 7.14 58.99 -54.55
N MET A 5 8.20 58.46 -53.94
CA MET A 5 9.48 59.08 -53.53
C MET A 5 9.47 59.81 -52.18
N THR A 6 10.48 59.85 -51.35
CA THR A 6 11.92 59.53 -51.40
C THR A 6 12.56 59.74 -50.03
N HIS A 7 13.68 59.10 -49.83
CA HIS A 7 14.97 59.50 -49.23
C HIS A 7 15.20 59.49 -47.71
N ARG A 8 16.12 58.63 -47.33
CA ARG A 8 17.54 58.85 -46.88
C ARG A 8 17.63 59.59 -45.55
N ASP A 9 18.31 59.05 -44.55
CA ASP A 9 19.75 58.95 -44.39
C ASP A 9 20.13 58.17 -43.13
N SER A 10 21.16 57.34 -43.30
CA SER A 10 22.02 56.85 -42.22
C SER A 10 23.05 57.95 -41.86
N PRO A 11 23.67 57.89 -40.68
CA PRO A 11 24.96 57.23 -40.55
C PRO A 11 25.32 56.54 -39.25
N ASP A 12 26.13 55.54 -39.37
CA ASP A 12 27.15 54.93 -38.52
C ASP A 12 28.16 55.93 -37.95
N PRO A 13 29.14 55.56 -37.13
CA PRO A 13 29.40 54.48 -36.15
C PRO A 13 30.06 54.93 -34.84
N ARG A 14 30.40 53.91 -34.01
CA ARG A 14 31.44 53.90 -32.97
C ARG A 14 31.19 54.67 -31.66
N ARG A 15 31.00 53.87 -30.61
CA ARG A 15 31.90 53.83 -29.42
C ARG A 15 31.28 53.09 -28.20
N ARG A 16 32.00 52.18 -27.75
CA ARG A 16 32.50 51.80 -26.41
C ARG A 16 32.09 50.44 -25.95
N GLN A 17 33.07 49.55 -26.11
CA GLN A 17 33.24 48.37 -25.28
C GLN A 17 33.24 48.76 -23.78
N LEU A 18 32.42 48.07 -23.01
CA LEU A 18 32.65 47.81 -21.61
C LEU A 18 32.48 46.33 -21.38
N LEU A 19 33.59 45.67 -21.08
CA LEU A 19 33.67 44.33 -20.55
C LEU A 19 32.80 44.22 -19.31
N ARG A 20 31.82 43.34 -19.34
CA ARG A 20 31.27 42.75 -18.13
C ARG A 20 31.58 41.28 -18.19
N VAL A 21 32.55 40.86 -17.36
CA VAL A 21 32.81 39.48 -16.97
C VAL A 21 31.58 38.99 -16.21
N GLY A 22 30.73 38.22 -16.85
CA GLY A 22 29.64 37.50 -16.23
C GLY A 22 30.15 36.15 -15.84
N LEU A 23 30.24 35.86 -14.54
CA LEU A 23 30.42 34.53 -13.98
C LEU A 23 29.28 33.63 -14.50
N ALA A 24 29.62 32.74 -15.41
CA ALA A 24 28.74 31.65 -15.81
C ALA A 24 28.67 30.62 -14.67
N SER A 25 27.63 30.71 -13.84
CA SER A 25 27.23 29.62 -12.98
C SER A 25 26.73 28.49 -13.88
N THR A 26 27.56 27.49 -14.11
CA THR A 26 27.15 26.22 -14.71
C THR A 26 26.24 25.52 -13.71
N ALA A 27 24.93 25.70 -13.88
CA ALA A 27 23.94 24.83 -13.27
C ALA A 27 24.10 23.44 -13.88
N LEU A 28 24.56 22.49 -13.06
CA LEU A 28 24.61 21.08 -13.40
C LEU A 28 23.14 20.62 -13.54
N VAL A 29 22.61 20.58 -14.74
CA VAL A 29 21.31 19.99 -15.07
C VAL A 29 21.50 18.47 -14.99
N LEU A 30 21.07 17.86 -13.90
CA LEU A 30 20.90 16.41 -13.81
C LEU A 30 19.77 16.02 -14.78
N PRO A 31 20.00 15.14 -15.76
CA PRO A 31 18.95 14.69 -16.64
C PRO A 31 18.10 13.65 -15.90
N GLY A 32 16.78 13.85 -15.81
CA GLY A 32 15.84 12.76 -15.59
C GLY A 32 14.85 12.82 -14.43
N LEU A 33 14.39 13.98 -13.99
CA LEU A 33 13.16 14.07 -13.21
C LEU A 33 12.06 14.68 -14.10
N GLY A 34 11.23 13.80 -14.65
CA GLY A 34 10.06 14.22 -15.41
C GLY A 34 9.09 15.04 -14.54
N PRO A 35 8.19 15.84 -15.15
CA PRO A 35 7.25 16.69 -14.41
C PRO A 35 6.22 15.84 -13.67
N GLY A 36 6.38 15.69 -12.34
CA GLY A 36 5.44 14.91 -11.53
C GLY A 36 5.77 14.77 -10.04
N LEU A 37 6.97 15.12 -9.60
CA LEU A 37 7.34 15.03 -8.18
C LEU A 37 6.77 16.20 -7.37
N ARG A 38 5.62 16.01 -6.75
CA ARG A 38 5.16 16.88 -5.66
C ARG A 38 5.71 16.35 -4.34
N ALA A 39 6.86 16.87 -3.94
CA ALA A 39 7.46 16.56 -2.64
C ALA A 39 6.60 17.12 -1.50
N GLY A 40 6.00 16.24 -0.71
CA GLY A 40 5.43 16.58 0.58
C GLY A 40 6.47 16.25 1.65
N HIS A 41 6.94 17.23 2.42
CA HIS A 41 7.84 16.99 3.54
C HIS A 41 7.06 16.28 4.66
N ALA A 42 7.42 15.02 4.94
CA ALA A 42 7.14 14.42 6.23
C ALA A 42 8.34 14.75 7.15
N GLY A 43 8.10 15.40 8.28
CA GLY A 43 9.13 15.58 9.31
C GLY A 43 9.65 14.24 9.81
N ASN A 44 10.81 14.21 10.50
CA ASN A 44 11.40 13.03 11.16
C ASN A 44 12.17 12.03 10.27
N GLY A 45 12.90 12.49 9.25
CA GLY A 45 13.78 11.60 8.49
C GLY A 45 13.07 10.65 7.51
N VAL A 46 11.83 10.96 7.14
CA VAL A 46 11.03 10.23 6.16
C VAL A 46 10.68 11.15 4.99
N ASP A 47 10.96 10.70 3.77
CA ASP A 47 10.49 11.33 2.54
C ASP A 47 9.17 10.70 2.11
N ALA A 48 8.19 11.55 1.77
CA ALA A 48 6.90 11.09 1.22
C ALA A 48 6.50 11.93 0.01
N PHE A 49 6.20 11.27 -1.12
CA PHE A 49 5.83 11.94 -2.36
C PHE A 49 4.91 11.08 -3.22
N ASP A 50 4.26 11.71 -4.17
CA ASP A 50 3.32 11.07 -5.08
C ASP A 50 3.95 10.86 -6.45
N LEU A 51 3.61 9.71 -7.07
CA LEU A 51 3.90 9.41 -8.48
C LEU A 51 2.58 9.06 -9.17
N ASP A 52 2.37 9.63 -10.35
CA ASP A 52 1.18 9.38 -11.17
C ASP A 52 1.60 8.54 -12.38
N TRP A 53 1.49 7.22 -12.24
CA TRP A 53 1.78 6.29 -13.32
C TRP A 53 0.53 5.95 -14.11
N HIS A 54 0.74 5.52 -15.35
CA HIS A 54 -0.28 5.05 -16.26
C HIS A 54 0.15 3.74 -16.90
N ASP A 55 -0.62 2.68 -16.72
CA ASP A 55 -0.41 1.42 -17.42
C ASP A 55 -1.02 1.51 -18.83
N ALA A 56 -0.18 1.81 -19.79
CA ALA A 56 -0.59 1.99 -21.19
C ALA A 56 -1.18 0.72 -21.82
N ARG A 57 -0.83 -0.48 -21.30
CA ARG A 57 -1.37 -1.74 -21.83
C ARG A 57 -2.83 -1.95 -21.46
N ARG A 58 -3.25 -1.44 -20.30
CA ARG A 58 -4.61 -1.55 -19.78
C ARG A 58 -5.38 -0.24 -19.87
N ASP A 59 -4.75 0.81 -20.40
CA ASP A 59 -5.26 2.20 -20.36
C ASP A 59 -5.77 2.59 -18.98
N ARG A 60 -4.94 2.33 -17.94
CA ARG A 60 -5.36 2.46 -16.55
C ARG A 60 -4.39 3.31 -15.74
N PRO A 61 -4.85 4.40 -15.10
CA PRO A 61 -4.04 5.14 -14.14
C PRO A 61 -3.71 4.27 -12.91
N VAL A 62 -2.48 4.32 -12.46
CA VAL A 62 -1.99 3.66 -11.24
C VAL A 62 -1.22 4.69 -10.39
N PRO A 63 -1.93 5.64 -9.77
CA PRO A 63 -1.30 6.62 -8.89
C PRO A 63 -0.78 5.95 -7.63
N VAL A 64 0.38 6.36 -7.15
CA VAL A 64 1.00 5.81 -5.93
C VAL A 64 1.51 6.91 -5.03
N ARG A 65 1.64 6.60 -3.74
CA ARG A 65 2.37 7.39 -2.77
C ARG A 65 3.51 6.57 -2.22
N VAL A 66 4.69 7.16 -2.24
CA VAL A 66 5.93 6.52 -1.78
C VAL A 66 6.31 7.09 -0.43
N TYR A 67 6.74 6.24 0.49
CA TYR A 67 7.39 6.59 1.75
C TYR A 67 8.76 5.92 1.78
N LEU A 68 9.80 6.69 2.06
CA LEU A 68 11.19 6.21 2.10
C LEU A 68 11.92 6.80 3.30
N PRO A 69 12.89 6.11 3.90
CA PRO A 69 13.89 6.76 4.74
C PRO A 69 14.59 7.88 3.95
N ALA A 70 14.75 9.05 4.55
CA ALA A 70 15.43 10.18 3.89
C ALA A 70 16.90 9.84 3.54
N ARG A 71 17.50 8.96 4.33
CA ARG A 71 18.88 8.45 4.10
C ARG A 71 18.89 6.95 4.26
N THR A 72 19.57 6.26 3.33
CA THR A 72 19.83 4.83 3.40
C THR A 72 21.16 4.54 2.69
N HIS A 73 21.89 3.56 3.20
CA HIS A 73 23.14 3.06 2.59
C HIS A 73 22.93 1.70 1.92
N GLU A 74 21.86 0.98 2.28
CA GLU A 74 21.56 -0.35 1.78
C GLU A 74 20.25 -0.32 0.99
N PRO A 75 20.06 -1.20 -0.01
CA PRO A 75 18.79 -1.37 -0.66
C PRO A 75 17.69 -1.79 0.33
N LEU A 76 16.56 -1.10 0.24
CA LEU A 76 15.45 -1.23 1.19
C LEU A 76 14.51 -2.39 0.81
N PRO A 77 14.02 -3.17 1.78
CA PRO A 77 12.83 -3.99 1.56
C PRO A 77 11.64 -3.12 1.17
N LEU A 78 10.76 -3.65 0.30
CA LEU A 78 9.62 -2.91 -0.24
C LEU A 78 8.29 -3.49 0.24
N VAL A 79 7.43 -2.65 0.82
CA VAL A 79 6.05 -2.97 1.16
C VAL A 79 5.12 -2.33 0.13
N LEU A 80 4.37 -3.15 -0.61
CA LEU A 80 3.31 -2.72 -1.52
C LEU A 80 1.98 -2.70 -0.78
N PHE A 81 1.40 -1.54 -0.54
CA PHE A 81 0.18 -1.40 0.25
C PHE A 81 -1.04 -1.13 -0.62
N SER A 82 -2.08 -1.96 -0.46
CA SER A 82 -3.39 -1.86 -1.11
C SER A 82 -4.46 -1.40 -0.13
N HIS A 83 -5.13 -0.29 -0.42
CA HIS A 83 -6.20 0.26 0.42
C HIS A 83 -7.49 -0.56 0.35
N GLY A 84 -8.37 -0.43 1.37
CA GLY A 84 -9.74 -0.94 1.36
C GLY A 84 -10.63 -0.23 0.34
N ILE A 85 -11.83 -0.78 0.09
CA ILE A 85 -12.80 -0.16 -0.84
C ILE A 85 -13.09 1.29 -0.44
N GLY A 86 -13.10 2.19 -1.39
CA GLY A 86 -13.30 3.63 -1.15
C GLY A 86 -12.11 4.34 -0.47
N GLY A 87 -10.93 3.71 -0.40
CA GLY A 87 -9.69 4.28 0.11
C GLY A 87 -8.90 5.08 -0.92
N SER A 88 -7.64 5.37 -0.63
CA SER A 88 -6.73 6.06 -1.55
C SER A 88 -5.27 5.82 -1.18
N ARG A 89 -4.34 6.22 -2.06
CA ARG A 89 -2.89 6.22 -1.82
C ARG A 89 -2.46 7.07 -0.61
N HIS A 90 -3.29 8.02 -0.19
CA HIS A 90 -3.02 8.88 0.97
C HIS A 90 -3.49 8.30 2.30
N GLY A 91 -4.25 7.19 2.27
CA GLY A 91 -4.68 6.50 3.46
C GLY A 91 -3.57 5.66 4.10
N TYR A 92 -3.77 5.28 5.37
CA TYR A 92 -2.83 4.46 6.16
C TYR A 92 -1.45 5.11 6.32
N ARG A 93 -1.42 6.43 6.39
CA ARG A 93 -0.20 7.22 6.49
C ARG A 93 0.67 6.77 7.66
N TYR A 94 0.08 6.45 8.80
CA TYR A 94 0.79 5.98 9.99
C TYR A 94 1.62 4.72 9.76
N LEU A 95 1.19 3.82 8.84
CA LEU A 95 1.97 2.63 8.43
C LEU A 95 3.10 3.02 7.50
N GLY A 96 2.83 3.80 6.46
CA GLY A 96 3.84 4.22 5.50
C GLY A 96 4.98 4.99 6.15
N GLU A 97 4.66 5.96 7.03
CA GLU A 97 5.64 6.73 7.80
C GLU A 97 6.43 5.83 8.75
N HIS A 98 5.77 4.89 9.44
CA HIS A 98 6.43 3.97 10.36
C HIS A 98 7.35 3.00 9.64
N PHE A 99 6.91 2.37 8.55
CA PHE A 99 7.75 1.50 7.75
C PHE A 99 9.00 2.23 7.26
N ALA A 100 8.85 3.47 6.78
CA ALA A 100 10.02 4.25 6.36
C ALA A 100 10.95 4.62 7.52
N ALA A 101 10.42 4.95 8.71
CA ALA A 101 11.23 5.20 9.90
C ALA A 101 12.00 3.96 10.37
N GLU A 102 11.49 2.77 10.10
CA GLU A 102 12.08 1.48 10.48
C GLU A 102 12.92 0.83 9.34
N GLY A 103 13.24 1.60 8.29
CA GLY A 103 14.15 1.15 7.23
C GLY A 103 13.51 0.36 6.09
N PHE A 104 12.21 0.50 5.88
CA PHE A 104 11.48 -0.10 4.76
C PHE A 104 11.01 0.98 3.78
N ALA A 105 11.05 0.70 2.48
CA ALA A 105 10.28 1.47 1.51
C ALA A 105 8.81 1.04 1.57
N SER A 106 7.87 1.98 1.45
CA SER A 106 6.45 1.67 1.36
C SER A 106 5.81 2.38 0.18
N LEU A 107 5.08 1.63 -0.66
CA LEU A 107 4.41 2.10 -1.86
C LEU A 107 2.92 1.87 -1.72
N HIS A 108 2.15 2.94 -1.49
CA HIS A 108 0.70 2.89 -1.34
C HIS A 108 0.04 3.12 -2.70
N ILE A 109 -0.66 2.09 -3.19
CA ILE A 109 -1.26 2.07 -4.53
C ILE A 109 -2.70 2.56 -4.45
N GLN A 110 -3.10 3.49 -5.34
CA GLN A 110 -4.50 3.86 -5.53
C GLN A 110 -5.10 3.01 -6.65
N HIS A 111 -6.05 2.16 -6.30
CA HIS A 111 -6.78 1.33 -7.24
C HIS A 111 -7.97 2.10 -7.78
N VAL A 112 -7.81 2.70 -8.95
CA VAL A 112 -8.87 3.45 -9.65
C VAL A 112 -10.03 2.51 -9.99
N GLY A 113 -11.27 2.94 -9.69
CA GLY A 113 -12.47 2.07 -9.83
C GLY A 113 -12.97 1.51 -8.50
N SER A 114 -12.11 1.39 -7.48
CA SER A 114 -12.49 1.01 -6.12
C SER A 114 -11.95 1.98 -5.06
N ASP A 115 -11.56 3.17 -5.47
CA ASP A 115 -10.94 4.20 -4.65
C ASP A 115 -11.96 5.22 -4.09
N ARG A 116 -11.42 6.31 -3.51
CA ARG A 116 -12.22 7.38 -2.89
C ARG A 116 -13.23 8.05 -3.83
N SER A 117 -13.11 7.90 -5.15
CA SER A 117 -14.07 8.44 -6.11
C SER A 117 -15.47 7.84 -5.96
N LEU A 118 -15.58 6.65 -5.35
CA LEU A 118 -16.86 6.04 -5.00
C LEU A 118 -17.75 6.92 -4.11
N TRP A 119 -17.14 7.83 -3.32
CA TRP A 119 -17.85 8.73 -2.43
C TRP A 119 -18.22 10.08 -3.06
N ALA A 120 -17.72 10.36 -4.27
CA ALA A 120 -17.65 11.72 -4.80
C ALA A 120 -18.97 12.30 -5.34
N ALA A 121 -19.99 11.49 -5.63
CA ALA A 121 -21.27 12.01 -6.14
C ALA A 121 -22.41 10.98 -6.09
N GLY A 122 -23.65 11.46 -5.98
CA GLY A 122 -24.88 10.68 -6.17
C GLY A 122 -25.65 10.39 -4.88
N SER A 123 -26.79 9.75 -5.04
CA SER A 123 -27.69 9.35 -3.95
C SER A 123 -27.13 8.16 -3.15
N PRO A 124 -27.60 7.91 -1.92
CA PRO A 124 -27.25 6.70 -1.16
C PRO A 124 -27.51 5.40 -1.93
N LEU A 125 -28.57 5.33 -2.74
CA LEU A 125 -28.89 4.15 -3.56
C LEU A 125 -27.82 3.93 -4.64
N SER A 126 -27.34 4.99 -5.28
CA SER A 126 -26.27 4.89 -6.28
C SER A 126 -24.92 4.55 -5.63
N LEU A 127 -24.71 4.85 -4.35
CA LEU A 127 -23.53 4.44 -3.62
C LEU A 127 -23.46 2.91 -3.46
N VAL A 128 -24.57 2.25 -3.10
CA VAL A 128 -24.62 0.79 -2.99
C VAL A 128 -24.26 0.15 -4.34
N ALA A 129 -24.84 0.62 -5.43
CA ALA A 129 -24.54 0.11 -6.77
C ALA A 129 -23.04 0.31 -7.13
N ARG A 130 -22.45 1.47 -6.83
CA ARG A 130 -21.02 1.71 -7.04
C ARG A 130 -20.15 0.78 -6.21
N LEU A 131 -20.48 0.55 -4.95
CA LEU A 131 -19.74 -0.39 -4.08
C LEU A 131 -19.83 -1.82 -4.62
N GLN A 132 -21.01 -2.25 -5.09
CA GLN A 132 -21.18 -3.57 -5.70
C GLN A 132 -20.37 -3.72 -6.98
N THR A 133 -20.36 -2.70 -7.85
CA THR A 133 -19.52 -2.67 -9.06
C THR A 133 -18.03 -2.74 -8.71
N ALA A 134 -17.59 -1.95 -7.72
CA ALA A 134 -16.20 -1.94 -7.25
C ALA A 134 -15.76 -3.26 -6.59
N ALA A 135 -16.69 -4.09 -6.13
CA ALA A 135 -16.42 -5.38 -5.52
C ALA A 135 -16.46 -6.57 -6.52
N GLN A 136 -16.69 -6.31 -7.80
CA GLN A 136 -16.73 -7.36 -8.83
C GLN A 136 -15.37 -8.01 -9.06
N ALA A 137 -15.38 -9.23 -9.59
CA ALA A 137 -14.17 -10.00 -9.88
C ALA A 137 -13.22 -9.27 -10.85
N SER A 138 -13.75 -8.54 -11.83
CA SER A 138 -12.96 -7.73 -12.77
C SER A 138 -12.12 -6.67 -12.07
N GLU A 139 -12.68 -5.97 -11.07
CA GLU A 139 -11.93 -4.99 -10.30
C GLU A 139 -10.94 -5.68 -9.34
N ALA A 140 -11.28 -6.81 -8.73
CA ALA A 140 -10.34 -7.59 -7.93
C ALA A 140 -9.10 -8.00 -8.74
N ILE A 141 -9.29 -8.47 -9.97
CA ILE A 141 -8.21 -8.81 -10.91
C ILE A 141 -7.41 -7.56 -11.28
N ALA A 142 -8.10 -6.45 -11.61
CA ALA A 142 -7.46 -5.19 -11.98
C ALA A 142 -6.55 -4.68 -10.86
N ARG A 143 -6.95 -4.79 -9.61
CA ARG A 143 -6.15 -4.39 -8.43
C ARG A 143 -4.84 -5.19 -8.31
N VAL A 144 -4.87 -6.49 -8.59
CA VAL A 144 -3.63 -7.31 -8.60
C VAL A 144 -2.71 -6.89 -9.74
N HIS A 145 -3.27 -6.61 -10.91
CA HIS A 145 -2.48 -6.06 -12.02
C HIS A 145 -1.92 -4.67 -11.72
N ASP A 146 -2.65 -3.80 -10.99
CA ASP A 146 -2.12 -2.52 -10.51
C ASP A 146 -0.92 -2.73 -9.58
N LEU A 147 -1.00 -3.71 -8.65
CA LEU A 147 0.09 -4.07 -7.75
C LEU A 147 1.33 -4.53 -8.53
N ARG A 148 1.17 -5.43 -9.50
CA ARG A 148 2.26 -5.92 -10.35
C ARG A 148 2.88 -4.79 -11.17
N PHE A 149 2.04 -3.98 -11.82
CA PHE A 149 2.50 -2.83 -12.58
C PHE A 149 3.30 -1.84 -11.71
N ALA A 150 2.80 -1.52 -10.51
CA ALA A 150 3.47 -0.61 -9.58
C ALA A 150 4.83 -1.18 -9.13
N LEU A 151 4.91 -2.49 -8.88
CA LEU A 151 6.18 -3.17 -8.58
C LEU A 151 7.17 -3.07 -9.75
N ASP A 152 6.73 -3.38 -10.96
CA ASP A 152 7.57 -3.30 -12.16
C ASP A 152 8.06 -1.87 -12.41
N ALA A 153 7.15 -0.90 -12.31
CA ALA A 153 7.46 0.51 -12.56
C ALA A 153 8.45 1.09 -11.52
N VAL A 154 8.29 0.76 -10.24
CA VAL A 154 9.20 1.26 -9.20
C VAL A 154 10.59 0.65 -9.31
N LEU A 155 10.69 -0.65 -9.63
CA LEU A 155 11.98 -1.33 -9.77
C LEU A 155 12.73 -0.91 -11.04
N ALA A 156 12.01 -0.66 -12.13
CA ALA A 156 12.61 -0.18 -13.39
C ALA A 156 12.91 1.32 -13.38
N GLY A 157 12.31 2.06 -12.46
CA GLY A 157 12.41 3.52 -12.37
C GLY A 157 13.62 4.01 -11.56
N PRO A 158 13.74 5.34 -11.37
CA PRO A 158 14.86 5.96 -10.64
C PRO A 158 15.02 5.50 -9.19
N LEU A 159 13.95 4.97 -8.58
CA LEU A 159 13.99 4.45 -7.22
C LEU A 159 14.52 3.02 -7.13
N GLY A 160 14.58 2.28 -8.26
CA GLY A 160 14.93 0.86 -8.28
C GLY A 160 16.26 0.54 -7.61
N ALA A 161 17.28 1.39 -7.80
CA ALA A 161 18.60 1.22 -7.18
C ALA A 161 18.57 1.32 -5.64
N ARG A 162 17.52 1.89 -5.04
CA ARG A 162 17.32 2.00 -3.59
C ARG A 162 16.53 0.84 -3.00
N LEU A 163 16.01 -0.07 -3.81
CA LEU A 163 15.09 -1.13 -3.42
C LEU A 163 15.71 -2.51 -3.60
N ASP A 164 15.39 -3.42 -2.70
CA ASP A 164 15.79 -4.83 -2.82
C ASP A 164 14.66 -5.65 -3.46
N PRO A 165 14.82 -6.10 -4.71
CA PRO A 165 13.79 -6.86 -5.42
C PRO A 165 13.57 -8.26 -4.84
N GLN A 166 14.44 -8.74 -3.95
CA GLN A 166 14.32 -10.02 -3.27
C GLN A 166 13.56 -9.92 -1.95
N ARG A 167 13.29 -8.71 -1.44
CA ARG A 167 12.61 -8.45 -0.17
C ARG A 167 11.32 -7.63 -0.39
N VAL A 168 10.37 -8.19 -1.16
CA VAL A 168 9.10 -7.54 -1.51
C VAL A 168 7.96 -8.17 -0.72
N VAL A 169 7.11 -7.34 -0.13
CA VAL A 169 5.97 -7.73 0.69
C VAL A 169 4.70 -7.05 0.18
N ALA A 170 3.58 -7.77 0.12
CA ALA A 170 2.28 -7.15 -0.10
C ALA A 170 1.56 -6.94 1.24
N ALA A 171 0.94 -5.78 1.40
CA ALA A 171 0.14 -5.44 2.56
C ALA A 171 -1.21 -4.84 2.11
N GLY A 172 -2.24 -5.02 2.93
CA GLY A 172 -3.51 -4.38 2.61
C GLY A 172 -4.53 -4.46 3.74
N HIS A 173 -5.54 -3.62 3.63
CA HIS A 173 -6.67 -3.58 4.55
C HIS A 173 -7.96 -3.91 3.82
N SER A 174 -8.83 -4.73 4.45
CA SER A 174 -10.15 -5.05 3.89
C SER A 174 -10.03 -5.61 2.47
N TYR A 175 -10.67 -5.01 1.48
CA TYR A 175 -10.53 -5.38 0.07
C TYR A 175 -9.07 -5.38 -0.43
N GLY A 176 -8.22 -4.51 0.16
CA GLY A 176 -6.78 -4.52 -0.10
C GLY A 176 -6.07 -5.77 0.44
N ALA A 177 -6.56 -6.34 1.54
CA ALA A 177 -6.06 -7.61 2.05
C ALA A 177 -6.39 -8.76 1.08
N ASN A 178 -7.60 -8.78 0.49
CA ASN A 178 -7.93 -9.75 -0.57
C ASN A 178 -7.05 -9.55 -1.82
N THR A 179 -6.72 -8.30 -2.17
CA THR A 179 -5.76 -8.01 -3.25
C THR A 179 -4.39 -8.64 -2.95
N ALA A 180 -3.89 -8.48 -1.71
CA ALA A 180 -2.63 -9.09 -1.27
C ALA A 180 -2.70 -10.62 -1.25
N LEU A 181 -3.82 -11.21 -0.81
CA LEU A 181 -4.04 -12.66 -0.83
C LEU A 181 -4.04 -13.22 -2.25
N LEU A 182 -4.73 -12.58 -3.20
CA LEU A 182 -4.72 -12.99 -4.61
C LEU A 182 -3.29 -12.92 -5.19
N ALA A 183 -2.56 -11.85 -4.89
CA ALA A 183 -1.16 -11.72 -5.31
C ALA A 183 -0.24 -12.74 -4.61
N ALA A 184 -0.58 -13.22 -3.41
CA ALA A 184 0.16 -14.26 -2.68
C ALA A 184 -0.13 -15.68 -3.14
N GLY A 185 -1.12 -15.90 -4.02
CA GLY A 185 -1.45 -17.21 -4.56
C GLY A 185 -2.80 -17.77 -4.11
N ALA A 186 -3.70 -16.94 -3.56
CA ALA A 186 -5.09 -17.34 -3.40
C ALA A 186 -5.71 -17.64 -4.77
N ARG A 187 -6.43 -18.76 -4.88
CA ARG A 187 -7.00 -19.27 -6.13
C ARG A 187 -8.51 -19.28 -6.07
N VAL A 188 -9.15 -18.41 -6.82
CA VAL A 188 -10.61 -18.43 -6.95
C VAL A 188 -11.03 -19.00 -8.30
N VAL A 189 -12.18 -19.65 -8.35
CA VAL A 189 -12.75 -20.16 -9.60
C VAL A 189 -13.75 -19.13 -10.13
N ARG A 190 -13.60 -18.72 -11.38
CA ARG A 190 -14.55 -17.87 -12.10
C ARG A 190 -14.82 -18.47 -13.48
N GLU A 191 -16.10 -18.65 -13.80
CA GLU A 191 -16.51 -19.22 -15.10
C GLU A 191 -15.83 -20.56 -15.40
N GLY A 192 -15.68 -21.41 -14.36
CA GLY A 192 -15.05 -22.73 -14.48
C GLY A 192 -13.51 -22.69 -14.62
N ARG A 193 -12.88 -21.52 -14.52
CA ARG A 193 -11.42 -21.36 -14.61
C ARG A 193 -10.84 -20.94 -13.28
N VAL A 194 -9.72 -21.56 -12.90
CA VAL A 194 -8.94 -21.12 -11.75
C VAL A 194 -8.21 -19.83 -12.12
N LEU A 195 -8.45 -18.79 -11.35
CA LEU A 195 -7.67 -17.54 -11.43
C LEU A 195 -6.44 -17.71 -10.53
N ASP A 196 -5.27 -17.82 -11.14
CA ASP A 196 -3.97 -17.78 -10.45
C ASP A 196 -3.30 -16.44 -10.78
N LEU A 197 -3.34 -15.53 -9.79
CA LEU A 197 -2.80 -14.19 -9.90
C LEU A 197 -1.52 -14.02 -9.05
N ARG A 198 -0.82 -15.11 -8.77
CA ARG A 198 0.37 -15.11 -7.92
C ARG A 198 1.48 -14.23 -8.48
N GLU A 199 2.02 -13.35 -7.63
CA GLU A 199 3.23 -12.56 -7.86
C GLU A 199 4.42 -13.27 -7.18
N PRO A 200 5.32 -13.91 -7.91
CA PRO A 200 6.35 -14.78 -7.33
C PRO A 200 7.46 -14.04 -6.58
N ARG A 201 7.57 -12.74 -6.74
CA ARG A 201 8.55 -11.91 -6.02
C ARG A 201 8.14 -11.62 -4.58
N LEU A 202 6.87 -11.87 -4.20
CA LEU A 202 6.40 -11.66 -2.83
C LEU A 202 7.03 -12.67 -1.86
N ARG A 203 7.52 -12.16 -0.73
CA ARG A 203 8.14 -12.94 0.34
C ARG A 203 7.26 -13.06 1.57
N ALA A 204 6.29 -12.17 1.73
CA ALA A 204 5.32 -12.21 2.82
C ALA A 204 4.08 -11.39 2.48
N VAL A 205 3.03 -11.53 3.30
CA VAL A 205 1.84 -10.68 3.26
C VAL A 205 1.46 -10.18 4.66
N ILE A 206 0.93 -8.95 4.72
CA ILE A 206 0.33 -8.33 5.91
C ILE A 206 -1.13 -8.01 5.61
N LEU A 207 -2.03 -8.60 6.37
CA LEU A 207 -3.46 -8.63 6.12
C LEU A 207 -4.21 -7.98 7.29
N LEU A 208 -4.66 -6.76 7.09
CA LEU A 208 -5.46 -6.03 8.07
C LEU A 208 -6.94 -6.22 7.77
N SER A 209 -7.70 -6.81 8.70
CA SER A 209 -9.15 -7.04 8.54
C SER A 209 -9.52 -7.72 7.22
N ALA A 210 -8.84 -8.79 6.85
CA ALA A 210 -9.09 -9.51 5.60
C ALA A 210 -10.48 -10.15 5.59
N PRO A 211 -11.45 -9.68 4.77
CA PRO A 211 -12.76 -10.34 4.68
C PRO A 211 -12.64 -11.67 3.92
N PRO A 212 -13.61 -12.58 4.09
CA PRO A 212 -13.67 -13.79 3.30
C PRO A 212 -13.87 -13.44 1.81
N PHE A 213 -13.63 -14.41 0.93
CA PHE A 213 -13.99 -14.30 -0.48
C PHE A 213 -15.49 -14.53 -0.61
N TYR A 214 -16.27 -13.43 -0.68
CA TYR A 214 -17.73 -13.50 -0.73
C TYR A 214 -18.22 -14.28 -1.95
N GLY A 215 -19.23 -15.12 -1.71
CA GLY A 215 -19.78 -15.99 -2.74
C GLY A 215 -19.02 -17.31 -2.95
N GLU A 216 -17.91 -17.50 -2.25
CA GLU A 216 -17.17 -18.77 -2.28
C GLU A 216 -17.65 -19.71 -1.16
N PRO A 217 -17.88 -20.99 -1.45
CA PRO A 217 -18.46 -21.94 -0.49
C PRO A 217 -17.46 -22.37 0.61
N ALA A 218 -16.16 -22.30 0.35
CA ALA A 218 -15.12 -22.73 1.27
C ALA A 218 -13.81 -21.98 1.07
N LEU A 219 -13.13 -21.62 2.15
CA LEU A 219 -11.85 -20.92 2.11
C LEU A 219 -10.62 -21.83 1.89
N PRO A 220 -10.54 -23.07 2.42
CA PRO A 220 -9.35 -23.90 2.29
C PRO A 220 -8.91 -24.16 0.84
N PRO A 221 -9.79 -24.44 -0.14
CA PRO A 221 -9.37 -24.59 -1.53
C PRO A 221 -8.79 -23.31 -2.14
N ILE A 222 -9.25 -22.15 -1.65
CA ILE A 222 -8.82 -20.83 -2.14
C ILE A 222 -7.46 -20.44 -1.54
N LEU A 223 -7.32 -20.61 -0.23
CA LEU A 223 -6.22 -20.04 0.56
C LEU A 223 -5.12 -21.06 0.89
N GLY A 224 -5.39 -22.36 0.77
CA GLY A 224 -4.41 -23.41 1.07
C GLY A 224 -3.14 -23.36 0.22
N GLY A 225 -3.20 -22.72 -0.96
CA GLY A 225 -2.03 -22.50 -1.83
C GLY A 225 -1.21 -21.26 -1.50
N VAL A 226 -1.62 -20.44 -0.52
CA VAL A 226 -0.81 -19.32 -0.01
C VAL A 226 0.24 -19.87 0.94
N ASP A 227 1.48 -20.01 0.46
CA ASP A 227 2.59 -20.70 1.12
C ASP A 227 3.69 -19.78 1.65
N ILE A 228 3.55 -18.48 1.45
CA ILE A 228 4.47 -17.47 1.99
C ILE A 228 4.04 -17.03 3.40
N PRO A 229 4.98 -16.51 4.23
CA PRO A 229 4.67 -15.97 5.55
C PRO A 229 3.55 -14.95 5.54
N SER A 230 2.64 -15.02 6.53
CA SER A 230 1.49 -14.13 6.61
C SER A 230 1.23 -13.60 8.03
N LEU A 231 0.97 -12.30 8.13
CA LEU A 231 0.49 -11.63 9.32
C LEU A 231 -0.97 -11.23 9.14
N HIS A 232 -1.84 -11.65 10.05
CA HIS A 232 -3.25 -11.31 10.09
C HIS A 232 -3.53 -10.46 11.33
N VAL A 233 -4.16 -9.32 11.14
CA VAL A 233 -4.54 -8.41 12.23
C VAL A 233 -6.00 -8.04 12.08
N THR A 234 -6.77 -8.18 13.17
CA THR A 234 -8.17 -7.80 13.23
C THR A 234 -8.55 -7.33 14.65
N THR A 235 -9.82 -7.09 14.89
CA THR A 235 -10.35 -6.65 16.19
C THR A 235 -11.65 -7.38 16.50
N THR A 236 -12.04 -7.45 17.79
CA THR A 236 -13.26 -8.16 18.22
C THR A 236 -14.54 -7.54 17.63
N ASP A 237 -14.55 -6.23 17.36
CA ASP A 237 -15.71 -5.50 16.81
C ASP A 237 -15.58 -5.26 15.28
N ASP A 238 -14.72 -6.04 14.62
CA ASP A 238 -14.51 -5.95 13.17
C ASP A 238 -15.69 -6.53 12.39
N VAL A 239 -16.66 -5.68 12.07
CA VAL A 239 -17.87 -6.08 11.33
C VAL A 239 -18.00 -5.26 10.07
N ILE A 240 -18.22 -5.93 8.92
CA ILE A 240 -18.68 -5.33 7.67
C ILE A 240 -20.18 -5.55 7.56
N ARG A 241 -20.93 -4.44 7.32
CA ARG A 241 -22.39 -4.44 7.11
C ARG A 241 -22.73 -3.64 5.86
N ILE A 242 -22.41 -4.20 4.71
CA ILE A 242 -22.76 -3.62 3.40
C ILE A 242 -23.77 -4.57 2.75
N PRO A 243 -24.86 -4.10 2.13
CA PRO A 243 -25.80 -4.97 1.44
C PRO A 243 -25.12 -5.93 0.46
N GLY A 244 -25.29 -7.24 0.68
CA GLY A 244 -24.60 -8.31 -0.05
C GLY A 244 -23.22 -8.71 0.49
N TYR A 245 -22.66 -7.97 1.49
CA TYR A 245 -21.34 -8.26 2.06
C TYR A 245 -21.39 -8.12 3.58
N HIS A 246 -21.66 -9.20 4.27
CA HIS A 246 -21.61 -9.26 5.74
C HIS A 246 -20.47 -10.17 6.17
N SER A 247 -19.69 -9.72 7.15
CA SER A 247 -18.67 -10.55 7.79
C SER A 247 -18.26 -9.96 9.14
N ALA A 248 -17.77 -10.81 10.04
CA ALA A 248 -17.36 -10.47 11.39
C ALA A 248 -15.96 -11.02 11.71
N VAL A 249 -15.48 -10.89 12.93
CA VAL A 249 -14.16 -11.36 13.37
C VAL A 249 -13.92 -12.83 13.08
N ASP A 250 -14.94 -13.68 13.24
CA ASP A 250 -14.82 -15.13 12.98
C ASP A 250 -14.45 -15.42 11.50
N ASP A 251 -14.94 -14.61 10.57
CA ASP A 251 -14.54 -14.75 9.17
C ASP A 251 -13.06 -14.40 8.95
N ARG A 252 -12.50 -13.45 9.74
CA ARG A 252 -11.06 -13.11 9.69
C ARG A 252 -10.22 -14.24 10.25
N VAL A 253 -10.69 -14.86 11.33
CA VAL A 253 -10.06 -16.04 11.93
C VAL A 253 -10.12 -17.22 10.93
N ALA A 254 -11.25 -17.43 10.28
CA ALA A 254 -11.39 -18.48 9.24
C ALA A 254 -10.42 -18.26 8.07
N VAL A 255 -10.22 -17.02 7.62
CA VAL A 255 -9.20 -16.68 6.60
C VAL A 255 -7.80 -17.08 7.08
N TYR A 256 -7.42 -16.72 8.32
CA TYR A 256 -6.14 -17.12 8.90
C TYR A 256 -5.99 -18.65 8.98
N GLN A 257 -7.01 -19.35 9.43
CA GLN A 257 -6.99 -20.81 9.57
C GLN A 257 -6.79 -21.51 8.22
N ALA A 258 -7.39 -20.99 7.15
CA ALA A 258 -7.35 -21.54 5.82
C ALA A 258 -6.01 -21.35 5.08
N ILE A 259 -5.12 -20.45 5.57
CA ILE A 259 -3.78 -20.25 4.99
C ILE A 259 -2.90 -21.49 5.21
N GLY A 260 -2.29 -21.98 4.12
CA GLY A 260 -1.44 -23.18 4.13
C GLY A 260 0.03 -22.94 4.51
N GLY A 261 0.47 -21.68 4.55
CA GLY A 261 1.87 -21.32 4.77
C GLY A 261 2.44 -21.79 6.13
N PRO A 262 3.74 -22.14 6.18
CA PRO A 262 4.38 -22.71 7.37
C PRO A 262 4.67 -21.66 8.46
N ARG A 263 4.56 -20.37 8.13
CA ARG A 263 4.75 -19.26 9.05
C ARG A 263 3.56 -18.31 8.95
N LYS A 264 2.74 -18.27 9.98
CA LYS A 264 1.58 -17.38 10.05
C LYS A 264 1.31 -16.89 11.46
N LEU A 265 0.84 -15.67 11.56
CA LEU A 265 0.54 -15.00 12.83
C LEU A 265 -0.84 -14.34 12.74
N LEU A 266 -1.66 -14.51 13.79
CA LEU A 266 -2.93 -13.82 13.98
C LEU A 266 -2.88 -13.00 15.25
N ALA A 267 -3.21 -11.71 15.18
CA ALA A 267 -3.47 -10.85 16.33
C ALA A 267 -4.90 -10.29 16.25
N VAL A 268 -5.71 -10.54 17.27
CA VAL A 268 -7.03 -9.96 17.45
C VAL A 268 -6.97 -8.99 18.61
N PHE A 269 -7.22 -7.70 18.34
CA PHE A 269 -7.27 -6.68 19.39
C PHE A 269 -8.67 -6.57 19.99
N GLU A 270 -8.73 -6.22 21.28
CA GLU A 270 -9.98 -5.96 21.99
C GLU A 270 -10.60 -4.63 21.55
N GLY A 271 -11.88 -4.65 21.15
CA GLY A 271 -12.62 -3.51 20.65
C GLY A 271 -12.16 -3.07 19.26
N GLY A 272 -12.72 -1.97 18.78
CA GLY A 272 -12.34 -1.37 17.49
C GLY A 272 -13.13 -1.91 16.30
N SER A 273 -13.66 -1.00 15.49
CA SER A 273 -14.42 -1.35 14.29
C SER A 273 -13.51 -1.69 13.09
N HIS A 274 -14.10 -2.23 12.04
CA HIS A 274 -13.44 -2.50 10.75
C HIS A 274 -12.58 -1.33 10.22
N ALA A 275 -13.02 -0.09 10.45
CA ALA A 275 -12.32 1.11 9.99
C ALA A 275 -11.14 1.55 10.86
N ILE A 276 -10.85 0.88 11.99
CA ILE A 276 -9.86 1.35 12.97
C ILE A 276 -8.44 1.43 12.39
N PHE A 277 -8.14 0.61 11.40
CA PHE A 277 -6.84 0.59 10.71
C PHE A 277 -6.67 1.72 9.69
N THR A 278 -7.75 2.47 9.39
CA THR A 278 -7.68 3.62 8.47
C THR A 278 -7.27 4.90 9.21
N ASP A 279 -6.96 5.97 8.45
CA ASP A 279 -6.69 7.28 9.06
C ASP A 279 -7.98 8.02 9.50
N ARG A 280 -9.14 7.44 9.25
CA ARG A 280 -10.44 8.00 9.66
C ARG A 280 -10.64 7.82 11.17
N ALA A 281 -11.41 8.74 11.76
CA ALA A 281 -11.92 8.53 13.12
C ALA A 281 -12.82 7.28 13.15
N SER A 282 -12.61 6.43 14.14
CA SER A 282 -13.33 5.16 14.30
C SER A 282 -14.00 5.13 15.69
N PRO A 283 -15.12 4.39 15.88
CA PRO A 283 -15.67 4.12 17.19
C PRO A 283 -14.62 3.65 18.20
N GLY A 284 -14.82 3.94 19.48
CA GLY A 284 -13.85 3.67 20.55
C GLY A 284 -12.96 4.87 20.91
N GLY A 285 -13.06 5.96 20.14
CA GLY A 285 -12.42 7.24 20.44
C GLY A 285 -10.92 7.29 20.05
N PRO A 286 -10.30 8.49 20.19
CA PRO A 286 -8.94 8.73 19.73
C PRO A 286 -7.90 7.85 20.43
N TRP A 287 -8.11 7.56 21.70
CA TRP A 287 -7.19 6.81 22.54
C TRP A 287 -7.08 5.33 22.12
N LEU A 288 -8.23 4.65 21.92
CA LEU A 288 -8.25 3.28 21.42
C LEU A 288 -7.65 3.20 20.02
N ASN A 289 -8.04 4.14 19.14
CA ASN A 289 -7.52 4.22 17.78
C ASN A 289 -5.98 4.34 17.75
N ALA A 290 -5.41 5.23 18.57
CA ALA A 290 -3.97 5.44 18.64
C ALA A 290 -3.24 4.17 19.11
N ARG A 291 -3.75 3.50 20.15
CA ARG A 291 -3.14 2.30 20.74
C ARG A 291 -3.15 1.12 19.76
N ILE A 292 -4.29 0.83 19.12
CA ILE A 292 -4.38 -0.26 18.13
C ILE A 292 -3.47 0.02 16.93
N LYS A 293 -3.44 1.25 16.42
CA LYS A 293 -2.54 1.62 15.32
C LYS A 293 -1.07 1.49 15.71
N THR A 294 -0.70 1.87 16.93
CA THR A 294 0.67 1.71 17.42
C THR A 294 1.02 0.23 17.54
N ALA A 295 0.18 -0.58 18.16
CA ALA A 295 0.40 -2.02 18.29
C ALA A 295 0.47 -2.70 16.90
N THR A 296 -0.40 -2.31 15.95
CA THR A 296 -0.42 -2.84 14.59
C THR A 296 0.87 -2.54 13.83
N ARG A 297 1.34 -1.28 13.82
CA ARG A 297 2.53 -0.89 13.08
C ARG A 297 3.79 -1.55 13.65
N GLU A 298 3.90 -1.64 14.99
CA GLU A 298 5.03 -2.32 15.65
C GLU A 298 5.02 -3.83 15.37
N LEU A 299 3.84 -4.47 15.41
CA LEU A 299 3.70 -5.88 15.07
C LEU A 299 4.08 -6.16 13.61
N ALA A 300 3.60 -5.30 12.69
CA ALA A 300 3.90 -5.42 11.27
C ALA A 300 5.41 -5.32 11.02
N THR A 301 6.10 -4.36 11.63
CA THR A 301 7.55 -4.19 11.49
C THR A 301 8.32 -5.36 12.13
N ALA A 302 7.92 -5.80 13.33
CA ALA A 302 8.53 -6.94 14.00
C ALA A 302 8.37 -8.24 13.16
N PHE A 303 7.20 -8.45 12.56
CA PHE A 303 6.97 -9.54 11.62
C PHE A 303 7.87 -9.46 10.38
N LEU A 304 8.07 -8.27 9.83
CA LEU A 304 8.94 -8.06 8.67
C LEU A 304 10.41 -8.36 8.99
N HIS A 305 10.93 -7.90 10.15
CA HIS A 305 12.28 -8.23 10.59
C HIS A 305 12.47 -9.74 10.77
N GLY A 306 11.52 -10.40 11.44
CA GLY A 306 11.56 -11.87 11.60
C GLY A 306 11.51 -12.61 10.28
N THR A 307 10.73 -12.13 9.32
CA THR A 307 10.50 -12.84 8.04
C THR A 307 11.59 -12.57 7.01
N LEU A 308 12.09 -11.34 6.91
CA LEU A 308 13.02 -10.92 5.86
C LEU A 308 14.50 -10.95 6.33
N ALA A 309 14.74 -10.91 7.63
CA ALA A 309 16.10 -10.90 8.22
C ALA A 309 16.33 -12.02 9.25
N GLY A 310 15.32 -12.82 9.59
CA GLY A 310 15.43 -13.88 10.58
C GLY A 310 15.52 -13.38 12.05
N ASP A 311 15.25 -12.10 12.30
CA ASP A 311 15.26 -11.50 13.63
C ASP A 311 13.87 -11.45 14.25
N ASP A 312 13.55 -12.44 15.07
CA ASP A 312 12.28 -12.54 15.80
C ASP A 312 12.29 -11.89 17.19
N ALA A 313 13.36 -11.20 17.60
CA ALA A 313 13.47 -10.66 18.95
C ALA A 313 12.36 -9.66 19.28
N ALA A 314 12.11 -8.68 18.38
CA ALA A 314 11.04 -7.70 18.52
C ALA A 314 9.65 -8.36 18.50
N LEU A 315 9.47 -9.41 17.67
CA LEU A 315 8.21 -10.15 17.56
C LEU A 315 7.90 -10.91 18.85
N ARG A 316 8.90 -11.56 19.46
CA ARG A 316 8.74 -12.24 20.75
C ARG A 316 8.45 -11.29 21.91
N ALA A 317 9.01 -10.07 21.87
CA ALA A 317 8.81 -9.07 22.92
C ALA A 317 7.46 -8.30 22.78
N TRP A 318 6.85 -8.31 21.59
CA TRP A 318 5.68 -7.52 21.27
C TRP A 318 4.45 -7.85 22.17
N PRO A 319 4.08 -9.13 22.46
CA PRO A 319 2.89 -9.45 23.25
C PRO A 319 2.93 -8.85 24.67
N GLN A 320 4.10 -8.81 25.30
CA GLN A 320 4.24 -8.25 26.65
C GLN A 320 3.95 -6.75 26.69
N ARG A 321 4.31 -6.01 25.64
CA ARG A 321 4.08 -4.56 25.56
C ARG A 321 2.62 -4.19 25.28
N HIS A 322 1.86 -5.11 24.69
CA HIS A 322 0.50 -4.86 24.23
C HIS A 322 -0.56 -5.79 24.86
N ALA A 323 -0.19 -6.56 25.90
CA ALA A 323 -1.02 -7.60 26.52
C ALA A 323 -2.45 -7.15 26.86
N GLU A 324 -2.59 -5.92 27.38
CA GLU A 324 -3.90 -5.35 27.77
C GLU A 324 -4.89 -5.19 26.60
N ARG A 325 -4.44 -5.33 25.36
CA ARG A 325 -5.26 -5.07 24.16
C ARG A 325 -5.39 -6.29 23.25
N ILE A 326 -4.74 -7.37 23.60
CA ILE A 326 -4.78 -8.60 22.81
C ILE A 326 -5.89 -9.48 23.33
N ALA A 327 -6.97 -9.64 22.53
CA ALA A 327 -8.01 -10.61 22.80
C ALA A 327 -7.55 -12.04 22.41
N ARG A 328 -6.75 -12.16 21.35
CA ARG A 328 -6.25 -13.45 20.85
C ARG A 328 -4.93 -13.24 20.09
N LEU A 329 -3.98 -14.13 20.32
CA LEU A 329 -2.71 -14.18 19.59
C LEU A 329 -2.39 -15.63 19.25
N GLU A 330 -2.28 -15.94 17.98
CA GLU A 330 -1.89 -17.26 17.48
C GLU A 330 -0.71 -17.17 16.55
N ALA A 331 0.13 -18.19 16.56
CA ALA A 331 1.27 -18.30 15.67
C ALA A 331 1.57 -19.73 15.27
N VAL A 332 2.01 -19.89 14.02
CA VAL A 332 2.61 -21.09 13.49
C VAL A 332 3.99 -20.70 12.93
N GLY A 333 5.02 -21.51 13.17
CA GLY A 333 6.35 -21.27 12.65
C GLY A 333 7.07 -20.03 13.21
N VAL A 334 6.72 -19.60 14.43
CA VAL A 334 7.40 -18.51 15.19
C VAL A 334 7.85 -19.06 16.55
N PRO A 335 9.04 -19.66 16.63
CA PRO A 335 9.52 -20.27 17.87
C PRO A 335 9.67 -19.24 18.99
N GLY A 336 9.20 -19.61 20.20
CA GLY A 336 9.32 -18.79 21.40
C GLY A 336 8.37 -17.60 21.50
N LEU A 337 7.42 -17.44 20.56
CA LEU A 337 6.34 -16.48 20.72
C LEU A 337 5.30 -17.01 21.70
N VAL A 338 4.96 -16.22 22.70
CA VAL A 338 3.87 -16.53 23.66
C VAL A 338 2.54 -16.29 22.94
N VAL A 339 1.73 -17.33 22.81
CA VAL A 339 0.38 -17.25 22.26
C VAL A 339 -0.64 -17.02 23.37
N LEU A 340 -1.71 -16.30 23.07
CA LEU A 340 -2.81 -16.01 23.98
C LEU A 340 -4.07 -16.59 23.32
N PRO A 341 -4.64 -17.69 23.86
CA PRO A 341 -5.90 -18.22 23.37
C PRO A 341 -7.01 -17.19 23.60
N GLY A 342 -7.92 -17.05 22.64
CA GLY A 342 -9.12 -16.23 22.76
C GLY A 342 -10.21 -16.91 23.58
#